data_fbac99485ed629ac3d4bcc41e6329fc3
#
_entry.id   fbac99485ed629ac3d4bcc41e6329fc3
#
_cell.length_a   1.000
_cell.length_b   1.000
_cell.length_c   1.000
_cell.angle_alpha   90.00
_cell.angle_beta   90.00
_cell.angle_gamma   90.00
#
_symmetry.space_group_name_H-M   'P 1'
#
loop_
_entity.id
_entity.type
_entity.pdbx_description
1 polymer ?
#
loop_
_entity_poly.entity_id
_entity_poly.type
_entity_poly.pdbx_seq_one_letter_code
_entity_poly.pdbx_strand_id
1 'polypeptide(L)'
;MSEQRETAIVGLRVSIRESGDVTILDLRGRSTIDGESELLSNRLRKLIANGVRRVLLNLTDLTQVDSSGVGVIIDTYVSLKDQGGDLKLLCPRGRVREVLRVLRLLEIIPHFENETKALTSFRPQTYFARP
;
A
#
# COMPACT_ATOMS: atom_id res chain seq x y z
N MET A 1 -16.73 15.14 2.69
CA MET A 1 -16.69 14.11 1.67
C MET A 1 -15.28 13.92 1.17
N SER A 2 -14.82 12.71 1.16
CA SER A 2 -13.46 12.53 0.72
C SER A 2 -13.43 12.51 -0.79
N GLU A 3 -12.37 13.05 -1.33
CA GLU A 3 -12.16 13.10 -2.72
C GLU A 3 -11.33 11.93 -3.15
N GLN A 4 -11.74 11.25 -4.17
CA GLN A 4 -10.94 10.20 -4.76
C GLN A 4 -10.19 10.76 -5.93
N ARG A 5 -8.92 10.47 -6.00
CA ARG A 5 -8.08 10.85 -7.11
C ARG A 5 -7.60 9.58 -7.79
N GLU A 6 -7.77 9.54 -9.09
CA GLU A 6 -7.37 8.37 -9.85
C GLU A 6 -6.31 8.71 -10.86
N THR A 7 -5.29 7.87 -10.94
CA THR A 7 -4.24 7.96 -11.96
C THR A 7 -4.21 6.61 -12.66
N ALA A 8 -4.06 6.64 -13.96
CA ALA A 8 -4.09 5.41 -14.73
C ALA A 8 -3.07 5.43 -15.85
N ILE A 9 -2.57 4.25 -16.16
CA ILE A 9 -1.77 3.99 -17.34
C ILE A 9 -2.26 2.63 -17.82
N VAL A 10 -1.95 2.25 -19.04
CA VAL A 10 -2.37 0.95 -19.55
C VAL A 10 -1.93 -0.13 -18.58
N GLY A 11 -2.88 -0.89 -18.07
CA GLY A 11 -2.61 -2.01 -17.18
C GLY A 11 -2.73 -1.72 -15.69
N LEU A 12 -2.72 -0.46 -15.26
CA LEU A 12 -2.81 -0.15 -13.85
C LEU A 12 -3.66 1.08 -13.59
N ARG A 13 -4.57 0.98 -12.62
CA ARG A 13 -5.32 2.11 -12.10
C ARG A 13 -5.02 2.27 -10.63
N VAL A 14 -4.77 3.50 -10.22
CA VAL A 14 -4.48 3.82 -8.82
C VAL A 14 -5.49 4.87 -8.38
N SER A 15 -6.35 4.51 -7.43
CA SER A 15 -7.30 5.45 -6.84
C SER A 15 -6.85 5.73 -5.42
N ILE A 16 -6.84 7.00 -5.03
CA ILE A 16 -6.38 7.40 -3.72
C ILE A 16 -7.56 7.93 -2.91
N ARG A 17 -7.72 7.44 -1.71
CA ARG A 17 -8.74 7.92 -0.77
C ARG A 17 -8.13 7.99 0.62
N GLU A 18 -8.80 8.66 1.52
CA GLU A 18 -8.27 8.87 2.86
C GLU A 18 -9.28 8.45 3.91
N SER A 19 -8.78 7.91 5.00
CA SER A 19 -9.58 7.57 6.16
C SER A 19 -8.77 7.98 7.37
N GLY A 20 -9.19 9.08 8.02
CA GLY A 20 -8.38 9.66 9.08
C GLY A 20 -7.04 10.08 8.53
N ASP A 21 -5.97 9.67 9.19
CA ASP A 21 -4.62 9.97 8.74
C ASP A 21 -4.00 8.84 7.91
N VAL A 22 -4.81 7.88 7.47
CA VAL A 22 -4.34 6.79 6.62
C VAL A 22 -4.72 7.09 5.18
N THR A 23 -3.76 7.01 4.29
CA THR A 23 -4.00 7.16 2.85
C THR A 23 -4.11 5.76 2.25
N ILE A 24 -5.20 5.52 1.55
CA ILE A 24 -5.49 4.22 0.96
C ILE A 24 -5.31 4.31 -0.53
N LEU A 25 -4.51 3.40 -1.09
CA LEU A 25 -4.38 3.28 -2.53
C LEU A 25 -5.07 2.01 -2.98
N ASP A 26 -6.14 2.18 -3.77
CA ASP A 26 -6.83 1.05 -4.38
C ASP A 26 -6.18 0.79 -5.73
N LEU A 27 -5.56 -0.37 -5.86
CA LEU A 27 -4.83 -0.74 -7.07
C LEU A 27 -5.64 -1.74 -7.87
N ARG A 28 -5.76 -1.50 -9.18
CA ARG A 28 -6.46 -2.41 -10.08
C ARG A 28 -5.60 -2.72 -11.26
N GLY A 29 -5.54 -3.97 -11.64
CA GLY A 29 -4.80 -4.41 -12.80
C GLY A 29 -3.50 -5.04 -12.42
N ARG A 30 -2.41 -4.55 -13.01
CA ARG A 30 -1.10 -5.16 -12.76
C ARG A 30 -0.05 -4.10 -12.50
N SER A 31 0.98 -4.47 -11.77
CA SER A 31 2.14 -3.62 -11.51
C SER A 31 3.37 -4.37 -11.99
N THR A 32 3.77 -4.10 -13.22
CA THR A 32 4.88 -4.77 -13.88
C THR A 32 5.83 -3.77 -14.51
N ILE A 33 6.83 -4.29 -15.22
CA ILE A 33 7.91 -3.47 -15.77
C ILE A 33 7.46 -2.53 -16.88
N ASP A 34 6.27 -2.70 -17.44
CA ASP A 34 5.80 -1.95 -18.58
C ASP A 34 5.33 -0.53 -18.24
N GLY A 35 5.87 0.07 -17.19
CA GLY A 35 5.55 1.44 -16.79
C GLY A 35 4.62 1.53 -15.61
N GLU A 36 3.91 0.45 -15.29
CA GLU A 36 2.94 0.48 -14.20
C GLU A 36 3.62 0.65 -12.85
N SER A 37 4.73 -0.08 -12.65
CA SER A 37 5.45 0.02 -11.38
C SER A 37 6.08 1.38 -11.20
N GLU A 38 6.53 2.00 -12.29
CA GLU A 38 7.07 3.34 -12.21
C GLU A 38 5.98 4.35 -11.86
N LEU A 39 4.79 4.20 -12.44
CA LEU A 39 3.66 5.05 -12.09
C LEU A 39 3.36 4.94 -10.60
N LEU A 40 3.27 3.73 -10.09
CA LEU A 40 2.97 3.49 -8.68
C LEU A 40 4.06 4.08 -7.80
N SER A 41 5.32 3.86 -8.15
CA SER A 41 6.45 4.39 -7.38
C SER A 41 6.37 5.91 -7.30
N ASN A 42 6.10 6.57 -8.43
CA ASN A 42 6.04 8.02 -8.46
C ASN A 42 4.90 8.57 -7.61
N ARG A 43 3.75 7.90 -7.63
CA ARG A 43 2.62 8.33 -6.81
C ARG A 43 2.95 8.20 -5.33
N LEU A 44 3.55 7.08 -4.94
CA LEU A 44 3.88 6.85 -3.54
C LEU A 44 4.94 7.82 -3.05
N ARG A 45 5.97 8.08 -3.86
CA ARG A 45 7.00 9.04 -3.48
C ARG A 45 6.43 10.43 -3.28
N LYS A 46 5.51 10.83 -4.14
CA LYS A 46 4.90 12.13 -4.04
C LYS A 46 4.08 12.26 -2.75
N LEU A 47 3.33 11.21 -2.42
CA LEU A 47 2.55 11.22 -1.20
C LEU A 47 3.46 11.34 0.03
N ILE A 48 4.54 10.58 0.06
CA ILE A 48 5.49 10.62 1.18
C ILE A 48 6.16 11.99 1.26
N ALA A 49 6.54 12.56 0.11
CA ALA A 49 7.13 13.89 0.07
C ALA A 49 6.18 14.96 0.60
N ASN A 50 4.87 14.72 0.48
CA ASN A 50 3.86 15.64 0.96
C ASN A 50 3.40 15.35 2.38
N GLY A 51 4.10 14.47 3.10
CA GLY A 51 3.84 14.26 4.52
C GLY A 51 3.00 13.04 4.86
N VAL A 52 2.59 12.25 3.88
CA VAL A 52 1.84 11.02 4.17
C VAL A 52 2.77 10.03 4.88
N ARG A 53 2.30 9.45 5.99
CA ARG A 53 3.11 8.54 6.79
C ARG A 53 2.45 7.18 7.01
N ARG A 54 1.14 7.08 6.80
CA ARG A 54 0.42 5.82 6.97
C ARG A 54 -0.28 5.48 5.69
N VAL A 55 0.10 4.36 5.10
CA VAL A 55 -0.38 3.94 3.79
C VAL A 55 -0.93 2.54 3.87
N LEU A 56 -2.14 2.36 3.34
CA LEU A 56 -2.74 1.06 3.18
C LEU A 56 -2.86 0.79 1.68
N LEU A 57 -2.15 -0.23 1.18
CA LEU A 57 -2.25 -0.63 -0.21
C LEU A 57 -3.33 -1.68 -0.33
N ASN A 58 -4.41 -1.35 -1.02
CA ASN A 58 -5.49 -2.28 -1.26
C ASN A 58 -5.19 -3.08 -2.51
N LEU A 59 -4.86 -4.35 -2.32
CA LEU A 59 -4.42 -5.24 -3.38
C LEU A 59 -5.53 -6.17 -3.86
N THR A 60 -6.76 -5.93 -3.42
CA THR A 60 -7.89 -6.80 -3.74
C THR A 60 -8.01 -7.04 -5.25
N ASP A 61 -7.87 -5.99 -6.03
CA ASP A 61 -8.05 -6.05 -7.48
C ASP A 61 -6.73 -5.98 -8.26
N LEU A 62 -5.61 -6.14 -7.59
CA LEU A 62 -4.32 -6.24 -8.26
C LEU A 62 -4.15 -7.70 -8.68
N THR A 63 -3.99 -7.93 -9.96
CA THR A 63 -3.99 -9.29 -10.50
C THR A 63 -2.59 -9.84 -10.77
N GLN A 64 -1.61 -8.95 -10.90
CA GLN A 64 -0.26 -9.38 -11.26
C GLN A 64 0.77 -8.39 -10.74
N VAL A 65 1.88 -8.91 -10.27
CA VAL A 65 3.01 -8.10 -9.83
C VAL A 65 4.28 -8.86 -10.21
N ASP A 66 5.26 -8.14 -10.73
CA ASP A 66 6.57 -8.75 -10.98
C ASP A 66 7.60 -8.14 -10.04
N SER A 67 8.88 -8.40 -10.28
CA SER A 67 9.93 -7.93 -9.38
C SER A 67 9.95 -6.39 -9.28
N SER A 68 9.55 -5.68 -10.35
CA SER A 68 9.51 -4.23 -10.28
C SER A 68 8.43 -3.75 -9.33
N GLY A 69 7.25 -4.38 -9.37
CA GLY A 69 6.16 -4.04 -8.46
C GLY A 69 6.47 -4.42 -7.03
N VAL A 70 7.08 -5.58 -6.83
CA VAL A 70 7.52 -6.00 -5.49
C VAL A 70 8.52 -4.99 -4.95
N GLY A 71 9.46 -4.54 -5.79
CA GLY A 71 10.43 -3.53 -5.40
C GLY A 71 9.79 -2.24 -4.91
N VAL A 72 8.72 -1.80 -5.58
CA VAL A 72 8.00 -0.61 -5.16
C VAL A 72 7.42 -0.80 -3.76
N ILE A 73 6.83 -1.97 -3.50
CA ILE A 73 6.24 -2.26 -2.19
C ILE A 73 7.31 -2.24 -1.10
N ILE A 74 8.44 -2.88 -1.36
CA ILE A 74 9.53 -2.93 -0.40
C ILE A 74 10.10 -1.54 -0.14
N ASP A 75 10.39 -0.79 -1.21
CA ASP A 75 10.96 0.54 -1.08
C ASP A 75 10.04 1.47 -0.30
N THR A 76 8.74 1.37 -0.55
CA THR A 76 7.76 2.19 0.14
C THR A 76 7.71 1.82 1.62
N TYR A 77 7.74 0.53 1.92
CA TYR A 77 7.71 0.07 3.31
C TYR A 77 8.93 0.62 4.07
N VAL A 78 10.11 0.45 3.49
CA VAL A 78 11.35 0.91 4.13
C VAL A 78 11.32 2.42 4.30
N SER A 79 10.92 3.15 3.26
CA SER A 79 10.90 4.60 3.32
C SER A 79 9.96 5.11 4.39
N LEU A 80 8.77 4.52 4.50
CA LEU A 80 7.82 4.93 5.52
C LEU A 80 8.31 4.59 6.92
N LYS A 81 8.88 3.40 7.11
CA LYS A 81 9.40 3.01 8.42
C LYS A 81 10.53 3.93 8.84
N ASP A 82 11.40 4.30 7.92
CA ASP A 82 12.51 5.21 8.22
C ASP A 82 12.02 6.58 8.69
N GLN A 83 10.83 6.97 8.30
CA GLN A 83 10.28 8.27 8.64
C GLN A 83 9.23 8.18 9.74
N GLY A 84 9.17 7.06 10.45
CA GLY A 84 8.24 6.91 11.56
C GLY A 84 6.84 6.53 11.13
N GLY A 85 6.65 6.16 9.88
CA GLY A 85 5.35 5.77 9.35
C GLY A 85 5.19 4.27 9.25
N ASP A 86 4.22 3.87 8.45
CA ASP A 86 3.92 2.44 8.29
C ASP A 86 3.22 2.17 6.97
N LEU A 87 3.43 0.95 6.47
CA LEU A 87 2.76 0.45 5.29
C LEU A 87 2.10 -0.86 5.65
N LYS A 88 0.83 -1.02 5.25
CA LYS A 88 0.12 -2.28 5.44
C LYS A 88 -0.59 -2.65 4.16
N LEU A 89 -0.92 -3.93 4.03
CA LEU A 89 -1.53 -4.46 2.81
C LEU A 89 -2.93 -4.94 3.11
N LEU A 90 -3.84 -4.72 2.16
CA LEU A 90 -5.21 -5.18 2.28
C LEU A 90 -5.49 -6.20 1.19
N CYS A 91 -5.93 -7.37 1.59
CA CYS A 91 -6.44 -8.43 0.72
C CYS A 91 -5.54 -8.81 -0.45
N PRO A 92 -4.25 -9.13 -0.21
CA PRO A 92 -3.48 -9.71 -1.31
C PRO A 92 -4.12 -11.05 -1.70
N ARG A 93 -4.27 -11.29 -2.99
CA ARG A 93 -4.97 -12.47 -3.49
C ARG A 93 -4.26 -13.09 -4.68
N GLY A 94 -4.60 -14.33 -4.96
CA GLY A 94 -4.18 -15.02 -6.17
C GLY A 94 -2.68 -15.00 -6.37
N ARG A 95 -2.26 -14.64 -7.57
CA ARG A 95 -0.84 -14.62 -7.92
C ARG A 95 -0.07 -13.59 -7.11
N VAL A 96 -0.68 -12.46 -6.84
CA VAL A 96 -0.03 -11.42 -6.04
C VAL A 96 0.29 -11.95 -4.66
N ARG A 97 -0.70 -12.59 -4.02
CA ARG A 97 -0.49 -13.16 -2.70
C ARG A 97 0.62 -14.23 -2.74
N GLU A 98 0.61 -15.05 -3.78
CA GLU A 98 1.60 -16.12 -3.89
C GLU A 98 3.01 -15.55 -4.03
N VAL A 99 3.19 -14.52 -4.85
CA VAL A 99 4.50 -13.88 -5.00
C VAL A 99 4.97 -13.32 -3.66
N LEU A 100 4.10 -12.60 -2.96
CA LEU A 100 4.45 -12.00 -1.68
C LEU A 100 4.75 -13.07 -0.64
N ARG A 101 4.00 -14.16 -0.65
CA ARG A 101 4.21 -15.26 0.29
C ARG A 101 5.56 -15.95 0.05
N VAL A 102 5.86 -16.27 -1.22
CA VAL A 102 7.11 -16.95 -1.57
C VAL A 102 8.32 -16.11 -1.18
N LEU A 103 8.21 -14.80 -1.33
CA LEU A 103 9.28 -13.88 -0.97
C LEU A 103 9.27 -13.55 0.52
N ARG A 104 8.34 -14.14 1.28
CA ARG A 104 8.23 -13.97 2.72
C ARG A 104 7.88 -12.53 3.14
N LEU A 105 7.35 -11.75 2.23
CA LEU A 105 6.99 -10.38 2.53
C LEU A 105 5.76 -10.29 3.42
N LEU A 106 4.88 -11.30 3.38
CA LEU A 106 3.73 -11.31 4.26
C LEU A 106 4.09 -11.57 5.72
N GLU A 107 5.32 -11.98 5.98
CA GLU A 107 5.82 -12.13 7.35
C GLU A 107 6.41 -10.83 7.88
N ILE A 108 6.71 -9.89 6.99
CA ILE A 108 7.34 -8.62 7.36
C ILE A 108 6.34 -7.49 7.32
N ILE A 109 5.52 -7.41 6.26
CA ILE A 109 4.57 -6.33 6.08
C ILE A 109 3.21 -6.79 6.57
N PRO A 110 2.61 -6.11 7.56
CA PRO A 110 1.31 -6.52 8.05
C PRO A 110 0.26 -6.50 6.95
N HIS A 111 -0.61 -7.50 6.96
CA HIS A 111 -1.66 -7.59 5.95
C HIS A 111 -2.97 -8.03 6.60
N PHE A 112 -4.07 -7.63 6.01
CA PHE A 112 -5.39 -7.82 6.56
C PHE A 112 -6.37 -8.18 5.46
N GLU A 113 -7.41 -8.95 5.83
CA GLU A 113 -8.47 -9.29 4.88
C GLU A 113 -9.65 -8.31 4.98
N ASN A 114 -9.67 -7.48 6.00
CA ASN A 114 -10.78 -6.59 6.30
C ASN A 114 -10.27 -5.17 6.45
N GLU A 115 -10.86 -4.24 5.71
CA GLU A 115 -10.38 -2.85 5.69
C GLU A 115 -10.51 -2.20 7.06
N THR A 116 -11.61 -2.43 7.78
CA THR A 116 -11.80 -1.83 9.09
C THR A 116 -10.71 -2.28 10.05
N LYS A 117 -10.37 -3.56 10.02
CA LYS A 117 -9.30 -4.07 10.88
C LYS A 117 -7.96 -3.50 10.49
N ALA A 118 -7.71 -3.36 9.19
CA ALA A 118 -6.47 -2.76 8.72
C ALA A 118 -6.35 -1.33 9.23
N LEU A 119 -7.40 -0.55 9.08
CA LEU A 119 -7.38 0.84 9.51
C LEU A 119 -7.22 0.95 11.02
N THR A 120 -7.90 0.10 11.76
CA THR A 120 -7.79 0.11 13.22
C THR A 120 -6.35 -0.20 13.67
N SER A 121 -5.66 -1.07 12.92
CA SER A 121 -4.30 -1.45 13.29
C SER A 121 -3.31 -0.30 13.21
N PHE A 122 -3.64 0.77 12.51
CA PHE A 122 -2.78 1.96 12.44
C PHE A 122 -2.93 2.86 13.64
N ARG A 123 -3.93 2.64 14.49
CA ARG A 123 -4.15 3.52 15.62
C ARG A 123 -3.00 3.42 16.61
N PRO A 124 -2.56 4.55 17.15
CA PRO A 124 -1.50 4.51 18.15
C PRO A 124 -2.00 3.78 19.38
N GLN A 125 -1.14 3.05 20.02
CA GLN A 125 -1.48 2.34 21.24
C GLN A 125 -0.91 2.96 22.49
N THR A 126 -0.07 3.96 22.32
CA THR A 126 0.61 4.53 23.45
C THR A 126 -0.31 5.25 24.39
N TYR A 127 -1.47 5.72 23.91
CA TYR A 127 -2.35 6.45 24.77
C TYR A 127 -3.02 5.56 25.78
N PHE A 128 -2.94 4.26 25.63
CA PHE A 128 -3.45 3.42 26.65
C PHE A 128 -2.61 3.44 27.87
N ALA A 129 -1.35 3.71 27.71
CA ALA A 129 -0.43 3.62 28.82
C ALA A 129 -0.57 4.73 29.78
N ARG A 130 -1.42 5.69 29.49
CA ARG A 130 -1.50 6.74 30.34
C ARG A 130 -2.37 6.49 31.28
N PRO A 131 -2.07 6.69 32.33
CA PRO A 131 -2.96 6.72 33.46
C PRO A 131 -3.60 8.04 33.48
#